data_a503b0284c81c57de4de053a7b621735
#
_entry.id   a503b0284c81c57de4de053a7b621735
#
_cell.length_a   1.000
_cell.length_b   1.000
_cell.length_c   1.000
_cell.angle_alpha   90.00
_cell.angle_beta   90.00
_cell.angle_gamma   90.00
#
_symmetry.space_group_name_H-M   'P 1'
#
loop_
_entity.id
_entity.type
_entity.pdbx_description
1 polymer ?
#
loop_
_entity_poly.entity_id
_entity_poly.type
_entity_poly.pdbx_seq_one_letter_code
_entity_poly.pdbx_strand_id
1 'polypeptide(L)'
;MLSKMRIFLAEDNLGDVFLIEEALRRQSLECEIDHYATAEEAIQAAERCGNAGAPVPDLMLLDYNLPRGNGSDILAVAGRNPKLKAVPKVIVTSFLQADELDHALQLGASCLITKPVDFETLMRDVGAKVAEMLQAGKGSGATSS
;
A
#
# COMPACT_ATOMS: atom_id res chain seq x y z
N MET A 1 17.01 16.52 8.40
CA MET A 1 16.09 16.61 7.27
C MET A 1 15.38 15.28 7.06
N LEU A 2 14.07 15.32 6.93
CA LEU A 2 13.28 14.10 6.78
C LEU A 2 13.25 13.68 5.32
N SER A 3 13.50 12.41 5.06
CA SER A 3 13.34 11.85 3.73
C SER A 3 11.86 11.71 3.42
N LYS A 4 11.50 11.85 2.16
CA LYS A 4 10.14 11.56 1.76
C LYS A 4 9.88 10.06 1.84
N MET A 5 8.69 9.71 2.28
CA MET A 5 8.23 8.34 2.26
C MET A 5 7.79 7.99 0.84
N ARG A 6 8.13 6.81 0.39
CA ARG A 6 7.72 6.35 -0.93
C ARG A 6 6.60 5.35 -0.78
N ILE A 7 5.49 5.64 -1.42
CA ILE A 7 4.27 4.81 -1.34
C ILE A 7 4.00 4.19 -2.71
N PHE A 8 3.85 2.88 -2.73
CA PHE A 8 3.43 2.13 -3.92
C PHE A 8 1.91 2.03 -3.82
N LEU A 9 1.19 2.62 -4.77
CA LEU A 9 -0.28 2.69 -4.71
C LEU A 9 -0.89 2.04 -5.94
N ALA A 10 -1.61 0.94 -5.75
CA ALA A 10 -2.38 0.29 -6.81
C ALA A 10 -3.86 0.58 -6.60
N GLU A 11 -4.44 1.42 -7.44
CA GLU A 11 -5.80 1.90 -7.31
C GLU A 11 -6.28 2.43 -8.65
N ASP A 12 -7.42 1.93 -9.15
CA ASP A 12 -7.93 2.34 -10.45
C ASP A 12 -8.86 3.55 -10.39
N ASN A 13 -9.40 3.87 -9.25
CA ASN A 13 -10.33 5.00 -9.09
C ASN A 13 -9.57 6.26 -8.76
N LEU A 14 -9.54 7.23 -9.70
CA LEU A 14 -8.77 8.46 -9.52
C LEU A 14 -9.29 9.29 -8.33
N GLY A 15 -10.60 9.22 -8.05
CA GLY A 15 -11.15 9.90 -6.88
C GLY A 15 -10.56 9.34 -5.60
N ASP A 16 -10.43 8.01 -5.51
CA ASP A 16 -9.84 7.37 -4.34
C ASP A 16 -8.35 7.68 -4.24
N VAL A 17 -7.64 7.75 -5.37
CA VAL A 17 -6.24 8.18 -5.37
C VAL A 17 -6.11 9.57 -4.76
N PHE A 18 -6.97 10.49 -5.20
CA PHE A 18 -6.96 11.86 -4.67
C PHE A 18 -7.23 11.88 -3.16
N LEU A 19 -8.19 11.08 -2.71
CA LEU A 19 -8.53 11.04 -1.29
C LEU A 19 -7.39 10.47 -0.45
N ILE A 20 -6.71 9.45 -0.97
CA ILE A 20 -5.56 8.88 -0.27
C ILE A 20 -4.44 9.91 -0.18
N GLU A 21 -4.16 10.63 -1.27
CA GLU A 21 -3.15 11.69 -1.25
C GLU A 21 -3.49 12.76 -0.23
N GLU A 22 -4.77 13.18 -0.18
CA GLU A 22 -5.22 14.17 0.80
C GLU A 22 -5.09 13.65 2.23
N ALA A 23 -5.42 12.36 2.44
CA ALA A 23 -5.31 11.76 3.76
C ALA A 23 -3.88 11.81 4.27
N LEU A 24 -2.92 11.50 3.40
CA LEU A 24 -1.51 11.53 3.76
C LEU A 24 -1.04 12.96 4.05
N ARG A 25 -1.51 13.91 3.25
CA ARG A 25 -1.16 15.32 3.46
C ARG A 25 -1.68 15.82 4.80
N ARG A 26 -2.89 15.41 5.20
CA ARG A 26 -3.47 15.82 6.48
C ARG A 26 -2.70 15.27 7.68
N GLN A 27 -1.96 14.17 7.49
CA GLN A 27 -1.11 13.61 8.53
C GLN A 27 0.29 14.26 8.54
N SER A 28 0.48 15.29 7.74
CA SER A 28 1.78 15.96 7.60
C SER A 28 2.88 15.03 7.12
N LEU A 29 2.49 14.04 6.33
CA LEU A 29 3.45 13.09 5.76
C LEU A 29 3.86 13.58 4.37
N GLU A 30 5.15 13.77 4.18
CA GLU A 30 5.67 14.05 2.85
C GLU A 30 5.87 12.72 2.14
N CYS A 31 5.07 12.46 1.13
CA CYS A 31 5.08 11.19 0.42
C CYS A 31 5.31 11.39 -1.05
N GLU A 32 6.07 10.48 -1.63
CA GLU A 32 6.20 10.36 -3.07
C GLU A 32 5.41 9.12 -3.45
N ILE A 33 4.37 9.31 -4.27
CA ILE A 33 3.44 8.24 -4.59
C ILE A 33 3.68 7.76 -6.01
N ASP A 34 3.97 6.46 -6.14
CA ASP A 34 4.04 5.80 -7.44
C ASP A 34 2.71 5.10 -7.64
N HIS A 35 1.91 5.59 -8.56
CA HIS A 35 0.55 5.15 -8.77
C HIS A 35 0.42 4.22 -9.97
N TYR A 36 -0.28 3.11 -9.78
CA TYR A 36 -0.56 2.13 -10.83
C TYR A 36 -2.06 1.88 -10.88
N ALA A 37 -2.65 2.05 -12.07
CA ALA A 37 -4.10 1.97 -12.22
C ALA A 37 -4.62 0.56 -12.51
N THR A 38 -3.74 -0.38 -12.86
CA THR A 38 -4.12 -1.77 -13.14
C THR A 38 -3.22 -2.71 -12.37
N ALA A 39 -3.72 -3.93 -12.14
CA ALA A 39 -2.90 -4.96 -11.51
C ALA A 39 -1.69 -5.28 -12.37
N GLU A 40 -1.85 -5.30 -13.69
CA GLU A 40 -0.75 -5.59 -14.60
C GLU A 40 0.41 -4.60 -14.42
N GLU A 41 0.10 -3.31 -14.39
CA GLU A 41 1.12 -2.29 -14.18
C GLU A 41 1.80 -2.43 -12.82
N ALA A 42 0.98 -2.67 -11.79
CA ALA A 42 1.50 -2.83 -10.43
C ALA A 42 2.40 -4.06 -10.32
N ILE A 43 2.02 -5.15 -10.96
CA ILE A 43 2.82 -6.38 -10.96
C ILE A 43 4.17 -6.12 -11.61
N GLN A 44 4.17 -5.47 -12.77
CA GLN A 44 5.43 -5.15 -13.46
C GLN A 44 6.34 -4.28 -12.59
N ALA A 45 5.74 -3.29 -11.93
CA ALA A 45 6.50 -2.41 -11.03
C ALA A 45 7.05 -3.18 -9.83
N ALA A 46 6.24 -4.08 -9.26
CA ALA A 46 6.68 -4.88 -8.11
C ALA A 46 7.84 -5.80 -8.48
N GLU A 47 7.83 -6.35 -9.69
CA GLU A 47 8.93 -7.17 -10.16
C GLU A 47 10.23 -6.39 -10.29
N ARG A 48 10.13 -5.11 -10.62
CA ARG A 48 11.31 -4.27 -10.84
C ARG A 48 11.86 -3.63 -9.56
N CYS A 49 11.10 -3.61 -8.49
CA CYS A 49 11.53 -2.95 -7.24
C CYS A 49 12.87 -3.50 -6.77
N GLY A 50 13.79 -2.58 -6.50
CA GLY A 50 15.12 -2.95 -6.01
C GLY A 50 16.09 -3.45 -7.07
N ASN A 51 15.64 -3.58 -8.33
CA ASN A 51 16.46 -4.05 -9.42
C ASN A 51 16.92 -2.88 -10.29
N ALA A 52 18.16 -2.93 -10.75
CA ALA A 52 18.71 -1.92 -11.66
C ALA A 52 18.52 -0.48 -11.14
N GLY A 53 18.63 -0.29 -9.84
CA GLY A 53 18.49 1.03 -9.24
C GLY A 53 17.06 1.50 -9.02
N ALA A 54 16.07 0.67 -9.34
CA ALA A 54 14.67 1.04 -9.08
C ALA A 54 14.42 1.13 -7.58
N PRO A 55 13.71 2.17 -7.12
CA PRO A 55 13.52 2.36 -5.68
C PRO A 55 12.60 1.31 -5.07
N VAL A 56 12.79 1.08 -3.76
CA VAL A 56 11.93 0.20 -2.97
C VAL A 56 10.99 1.09 -2.16
N PRO A 57 9.69 0.82 -2.18
CA PRO A 57 8.74 1.64 -1.41
C PRO A 57 8.87 1.37 0.09
N ASP A 58 8.40 2.34 0.87
CA ASP A 58 8.30 2.18 2.32
C ASP A 58 6.98 1.51 2.71
N LEU A 59 5.98 1.57 1.84
CA LEU A 59 4.66 1.02 2.09
C LEU A 59 3.96 0.73 0.77
N MET A 60 3.19 -0.35 0.73
CA MET A 60 2.35 -0.66 -0.43
C MET A 60 0.89 -0.58 -0.01
N LEU A 61 0.13 0.25 -0.73
CA LEU A 61 -1.32 0.36 -0.58
C LEU A 61 -1.95 -0.25 -1.82
N LEU A 62 -2.72 -1.31 -1.64
CA LEU A 62 -3.21 -2.11 -2.75
C LEU A 62 -4.74 -2.26 -2.67
N ASP A 63 -5.44 -1.80 -3.72
CA ASP A 63 -6.85 -2.15 -3.84
C ASP A 63 -6.92 -3.61 -4.27
N TYR A 64 -7.83 -4.36 -3.68
CA TYR A 64 -8.00 -5.75 -4.06
C TYR A 64 -8.64 -5.89 -5.44
N ASN A 65 -9.62 -5.03 -5.75
CA ASN A 65 -10.37 -5.12 -7.00
C ASN A 65 -9.81 -4.15 -8.03
N LEU A 66 -9.01 -4.66 -8.95
CA LEU A 66 -8.34 -3.87 -9.96
C LEU A 66 -8.59 -4.44 -11.34
N PRO A 67 -8.56 -3.60 -12.39
CA PRO A 67 -8.54 -4.11 -13.75
C PRO A 67 -7.31 -4.99 -13.99
N ARG A 68 -7.47 -5.99 -14.82
CA ARG A 68 -6.40 -6.90 -15.26
C ARG A 68 -5.71 -7.62 -14.10
N GLY A 69 -6.53 -8.14 -13.19
CA GLY A 69 -6.06 -8.91 -12.06
C GLY A 69 -6.61 -8.34 -10.75
N ASN A 70 -5.97 -8.70 -9.65
CA ASN A 70 -6.42 -8.20 -8.34
C ASN A 70 -5.25 -8.03 -7.39
N GLY A 71 -5.56 -7.55 -6.17
CA GLY A 71 -4.52 -7.29 -5.18
C GLY A 71 -3.75 -8.52 -4.76
N SER A 72 -4.36 -9.71 -4.79
CA SER A 72 -3.63 -10.91 -4.42
C SER A 72 -2.57 -11.28 -5.44
N ASP A 73 -2.79 -10.95 -6.71
CA ASP A 73 -1.77 -11.16 -7.73
C ASP A 73 -0.53 -10.30 -7.47
N ILE A 74 -0.76 -9.06 -7.03
CA ILE A 74 0.34 -8.15 -6.68
C ILE A 74 1.07 -8.67 -5.44
N LEU A 75 0.33 -9.13 -4.44
CA LEU A 75 0.93 -9.68 -3.22
C LEU A 75 1.80 -10.90 -3.53
N ALA A 76 1.33 -11.77 -4.42
CA ALA A 76 2.09 -12.96 -4.79
C ALA A 76 3.43 -12.59 -5.40
N VAL A 77 3.44 -11.59 -6.29
CA VAL A 77 4.67 -11.11 -6.94
C VAL A 77 5.58 -10.46 -5.90
N ALA A 78 5.02 -9.63 -5.03
CA ALA A 78 5.81 -8.98 -3.98
C ALA A 78 6.44 -10.00 -3.04
N GLY A 79 5.74 -11.09 -2.76
CA GLY A 79 6.26 -12.15 -1.91
C GLY A 79 7.46 -12.89 -2.52
N ARG A 80 7.60 -12.84 -3.84
CA ARG A 80 8.72 -13.45 -4.53
C ARG A 80 9.90 -12.51 -4.70
N ASN A 81 9.73 -11.23 -4.39
CA ASN A 81 10.79 -10.25 -4.51
C ASN A 81 11.40 -10.00 -3.13
N PRO A 82 12.64 -10.45 -2.88
CA PRO A 82 13.25 -10.29 -1.55
C PRO A 82 13.28 -8.84 -1.06
N LYS A 83 13.32 -7.88 -1.98
CA LYS A 83 13.34 -6.46 -1.62
C LYS A 83 12.02 -5.97 -1.08
N LEU A 84 10.92 -6.67 -1.39
CA LEU A 84 9.59 -6.28 -0.96
C LEU A 84 9.05 -7.09 0.22
N LYS A 85 9.74 -8.16 0.62
CA LYS A 85 9.21 -9.03 1.68
C LYS A 85 8.95 -8.29 2.99
N ALA A 86 9.83 -7.39 3.37
CA ALA A 86 9.71 -6.66 4.62
C ALA A 86 8.86 -5.40 4.52
N VAL A 87 8.47 -4.99 3.32
CA VAL A 87 7.67 -3.78 3.12
C VAL A 87 6.23 -4.07 3.55
N PRO A 88 5.65 -3.24 4.43
CA PRO A 88 4.25 -3.42 4.82
C PRO A 88 3.32 -3.29 3.62
N LYS A 89 2.29 -4.13 3.59
CA LYS A 89 1.33 -4.18 2.49
C LYS A 89 -0.07 -4.08 3.06
N VAL A 90 -0.78 -3.03 2.71
CA VAL A 90 -2.12 -2.76 3.21
C VAL A 90 -3.10 -2.91 2.05
N ILE A 91 -4.12 -3.73 2.25
CA ILE A 91 -5.22 -3.85 1.28
C ILE A 91 -6.24 -2.78 1.62
N VAL A 92 -6.62 -1.96 0.64
CA VAL A 92 -7.63 -0.91 0.81
C VAL A 92 -8.72 -1.20 -0.22
N THR A 93 -9.88 -1.65 0.23
CA THR A 93 -10.92 -2.07 -0.70
C THR A 93 -12.31 -1.83 -0.13
N SER A 94 -13.30 -1.67 -1.05
CA SER A 94 -14.69 -1.47 -0.64
C SER A 94 -15.31 -2.74 -0.10
N PHE A 95 -14.91 -3.89 -0.62
CA PHE A 95 -15.50 -5.16 -0.24
C PHE A 95 -14.51 -6.29 -0.45
N LEU A 96 -14.46 -7.20 0.52
CA LEU A 96 -13.61 -8.38 0.45
C LEU A 96 -14.30 -9.51 1.20
N GLN A 97 -14.40 -10.67 0.56
CA GLN A 97 -14.97 -11.85 1.21
C GLN A 97 -13.97 -12.43 2.21
N ALA A 98 -14.48 -13.19 3.18
CA ALA A 98 -13.63 -13.74 4.23
C ALA A 98 -12.50 -14.61 3.70
N ASP A 99 -12.80 -15.44 2.70
CA ASP A 99 -11.78 -16.31 2.10
C ASP A 99 -10.75 -15.51 1.31
N GLU A 100 -11.16 -14.41 0.69
CA GLU A 100 -10.25 -13.53 -0.02
C GLU A 100 -9.31 -12.82 0.96
N LEU A 101 -9.85 -12.39 2.10
CA LEU A 101 -9.05 -11.78 3.15
C LEU A 101 -8.01 -12.76 3.68
N ASP A 102 -8.44 -13.99 3.98
CA ASP A 102 -7.53 -15.02 4.48
C ASP A 102 -6.42 -15.28 3.48
N HIS A 103 -6.77 -15.36 2.19
CA HIS A 103 -5.78 -15.57 1.14
C HIS A 103 -4.79 -14.42 1.05
N ALA A 104 -5.29 -13.18 1.13
CA ALA A 104 -4.42 -12.01 1.10
C ALA A 104 -3.44 -11.99 2.28
N LEU A 105 -3.93 -12.33 3.46
CA LEU A 105 -3.07 -12.39 4.65
C LEU A 105 -2.00 -13.47 4.51
N GLN A 106 -2.37 -14.63 3.95
CA GLN A 106 -1.40 -15.69 3.69
C GLN A 106 -0.34 -15.26 2.69
N LEU A 107 -0.70 -14.41 1.74
CA LEU A 107 0.24 -13.91 0.75
C LEU A 107 1.10 -12.75 1.25
N GLY A 108 0.90 -12.31 2.49
CA GLY A 108 1.77 -11.32 3.09
C GLY A 108 1.15 -9.95 3.33
N ALA A 109 -0.17 -9.79 3.17
CA ALA A 109 -0.83 -8.55 3.53
C ALA A 109 -0.68 -8.32 5.02
N SER A 110 -0.33 -7.09 5.40
CA SER A 110 -0.15 -6.73 6.80
C SER A 110 -1.48 -6.43 7.48
N CYS A 111 -2.39 -5.79 6.78
CA CYS A 111 -3.72 -5.48 7.30
C CYS A 111 -4.65 -5.06 6.18
N LEU A 112 -5.90 -4.84 6.55
CA LEU A 112 -6.96 -4.44 5.64
C LEU A 112 -7.58 -3.13 6.11
N ILE A 113 -7.82 -2.22 5.18
CA ILE A 113 -8.67 -1.05 5.42
C ILE A 113 -9.86 -1.17 4.50
N THR A 114 -11.06 -1.23 5.07
CA THR A 114 -12.29 -1.21 4.28
C THR A 114 -12.63 0.23 3.94
N LYS A 115 -12.85 0.52 2.66
CA LYS A 115 -13.25 1.85 2.24
C LYS A 115 -14.66 2.14 2.73
N PRO A 116 -14.85 3.12 3.63
CA PRO A 116 -16.21 3.50 4.05
C PRO A 116 -16.90 4.28 2.95
N VAL A 117 -18.23 4.36 3.05
CA VAL A 117 -19.04 5.13 2.09
C VAL A 117 -18.73 6.61 2.20
N ASP A 118 -18.48 7.09 3.42
CA ASP A 118 -18.21 8.49 3.70
C ASP A 118 -16.72 8.79 3.50
N PHE A 119 -16.41 9.72 2.59
CA PHE A 119 -15.03 10.00 2.25
C PHE A 119 -14.24 10.66 3.38
N GLU A 120 -14.90 11.41 4.27
CA GLU A 120 -14.21 11.99 5.43
C GLU A 120 -13.68 10.88 6.34
N THR A 121 -14.48 9.84 6.56
CA THR A 121 -14.04 8.69 7.33
C THR A 121 -12.92 7.95 6.62
N LEU A 122 -13.02 7.82 5.30
CA LEU A 122 -11.97 7.18 4.51
C LEU A 122 -10.65 7.93 4.66
N MET A 123 -10.68 9.25 4.52
CA MET A 123 -9.47 10.05 4.65
C MET A 123 -8.87 9.92 6.03
N ARG A 124 -9.70 9.97 7.06
CA ARG A 124 -9.21 9.85 8.43
C ARG A 124 -8.61 8.47 8.69
N ASP A 125 -9.31 7.41 8.30
CA ASP A 125 -8.89 6.04 8.60
C ASP A 125 -7.64 5.66 7.80
N VAL A 126 -7.60 6.00 6.52
CA VAL A 126 -6.43 5.71 5.69
C VAL A 126 -5.23 6.49 6.21
N GLY A 127 -5.40 7.78 6.46
CA GLY A 127 -4.30 8.61 6.94
C GLY A 127 -3.73 8.10 8.25
N ALA A 128 -4.61 7.79 9.19
CA ALA A 128 -4.17 7.30 10.51
C ALA A 128 -3.47 5.95 10.39
N LYS A 129 -4.01 5.04 9.58
CA LYS A 129 -3.41 3.71 9.43
C LYS A 129 -2.05 3.79 8.74
N VAL A 130 -1.94 4.59 7.70
CA VAL A 130 -0.66 4.76 6.99
C VAL A 130 0.37 5.38 7.93
N ALA A 131 -0.01 6.41 8.68
CA ALA A 131 0.89 7.04 9.64
C ALA A 131 1.37 6.02 10.68
N GLU A 132 0.44 5.21 11.19
CA GLU A 132 0.76 4.16 12.16
C GLU A 132 1.75 3.15 11.59
N MET A 133 1.50 2.67 10.37
CA MET A 133 2.37 1.69 9.73
C MET A 133 3.77 2.25 9.47
N LEU A 134 3.86 3.48 9.01
CA LEU A 134 5.15 4.10 8.74
C LEU A 134 5.92 4.36 10.03
N GLN A 135 5.23 4.81 11.07
CA GLN A 135 5.87 5.04 12.37
C GLN A 135 6.33 3.74 13.01
N ALA A 136 5.53 2.68 12.88
CA ALA A 136 5.89 1.38 13.42
C ALA A 136 7.19 0.88 12.78
N GLY A 137 7.32 1.05 11.45
CA GLY A 137 8.53 0.67 10.75
C GLY A 137 9.75 1.43 11.24
N LYS A 138 9.60 2.75 11.42
CA LYS A 138 10.68 3.59 11.93
C LYS A 138 10.97 3.29 13.40
N GLY A 139 9.92 3.16 14.19
CA GLY A 139 10.06 2.86 15.61
C GLY A 139 10.76 1.52 15.83
N SER A 140 10.40 0.53 15.02
CA SER A 140 11.05 -0.77 15.08
C SER A 140 12.54 -0.65 14.81
N GLY A 141 12.93 0.13 13.82
CA GLY A 141 14.33 0.37 13.55
C GLY A 141 15.05 1.11 14.66
N ALA A 142 14.37 2.09 15.25
CA ALA A 142 14.95 2.88 16.33
C ALA A 142 15.06 2.10 17.63
N THR A 143 14.11 1.25 17.92
CA THR A 143 14.05 0.54 19.20
C THR A 143 14.86 -0.75 19.20
N SER A 144 15.34 -1.17 18.07
CA SER A 144 16.18 -2.37 18.02
C SER A 144 17.52 -2.16 18.66
N SER A 145 17.78 -0.96 19.06
CA SER A 145 19.01 -0.63 19.79
C SER A 145 19.00 -1.21 21.20
#